data_3444df35f593a37f2e78964b32e3636e
#
_entry.id   3444df35f593a37f2e78964b32e3636e
#
_cell.length_a   1.000
_cell.length_b   1.000
_cell.length_c   1.000
_cell.angle_alpha   90.00
_cell.angle_beta   90.00
_cell.angle_gamma   90.00
#
_symmetry.space_group_name_H-M   'P 1'
#
loop_
_entity.id
_entity.type
_entity.pdbx_description
1 polymer ?
#
loop_
_entity_poly.entity_id
_entity_poly.type
_entity_poly.pdbx_seq_one_letter_code
_entity_poly.pdbx_strand_id
1 'polypeptide(L)' 'MQIRLAEKIRALRRQHRFTQEQLAESLGVTPGAVYKWEAGLSQPELAIIVELADLFDTSVDVLLGYEVKDNRRQTTAERL' A
#
# COMPACT_ATOMS: atom_id res chain seq x y z
N MET A 1 14.92 -3.34 -7.29
CA MET A 1 13.52 -3.30 -6.86
C MET A 1 13.44 -2.91 -5.39
N GLN A 2 12.52 -2.05 -5.06
CA GLN A 2 12.37 -1.59 -3.70
C GLN A 2 10.88 -1.48 -3.37
N ILE A 3 10.48 -2.01 -2.23
CA ILE A 3 9.10 -1.96 -1.77
C ILE A 3 9.04 -1.01 -0.58
N ARG A 4 8.15 -0.02 -0.64
CA ARG A 4 8.01 1.02 0.38
C ARG A 4 6.63 1.02 1.00
N LEU A 5 6.14 -0.17 1.31
CA LEU A 5 4.77 -0.34 1.77
C LEU A 5 4.45 0.50 3.02
N ALA A 6 5.33 0.47 4.02
CA ALA A 6 5.11 1.20 5.26
C ALA A 6 4.92 2.70 5.01
N GLU A 7 5.81 3.27 4.22
CA GLU A 7 5.75 4.70 3.88
C GLU A 7 4.49 5.03 3.09
N LYS A 8 4.13 4.17 2.15
CA LYS A 8 2.96 4.41 1.29
C LYS A 8 1.65 4.29 2.06
N ILE A 9 1.53 3.32 2.94
CA ILE A 9 0.34 3.20 3.78
C ILE A 9 0.16 4.47 4.59
N ARG A 10 1.21 4.93 5.22
CA ARG A 10 1.17 6.14 6.03
C ARG A 10 0.79 7.37 5.19
N ALA A 11 1.44 7.54 4.05
CA ALA A 11 1.20 8.68 3.18
C ALA A 11 -0.24 8.69 2.66
N LEU A 12 -0.72 7.55 2.19
CA LEU A 12 -2.07 7.46 1.65
C LEU A 12 -3.11 7.63 2.75
N ARG A 13 -2.85 7.07 3.92
CA ARG A 13 -3.74 7.25 5.07
C ARG A 13 -3.92 8.73 5.39
N ARG A 14 -2.80 9.47 5.47
CA ARG A 14 -2.83 10.89 5.78
C ARG A 14 -3.49 11.70 4.66
N GLN A 15 -3.20 11.34 3.43
CA GLN A 15 -3.77 11.99 2.27
C GLN A 15 -5.30 11.89 2.27
N HIS A 16 -5.82 10.75 2.69
CA HIS A 16 -7.25 10.51 2.77
C HIS A 16 -7.85 10.89 4.13
N ARG A 17 -7.03 11.49 5.00
CA ARG A 17 -7.46 12.02 6.29
C ARG A 17 -8.00 10.97 7.25
N PHE A 18 -7.45 9.77 7.19
CA PHE A 18 -7.74 8.73 8.16
C PHE A 18 -6.77 8.81 9.33
N THR A 19 -7.26 8.60 10.54
CA THR A 19 -6.39 8.25 11.66
C THR A 19 -6.04 6.77 11.54
N GLN A 20 -5.05 6.30 12.29
CA GLN A 20 -4.74 4.87 12.33
C GLN A 20 -5.96 4.06 12.79
N GLU A 21 -6.69 4.59 13.75
CA GLU A 21 -7.90 3.94 14.27
C GLU A 21 -8.99 3.84 13.20
N GLN A 22 -9.20 4.92 12.45
CA GLN A 22 -10.21 4.93 11.40
C GLN A 22 -9.84 3.97 10.27
N LEU A 23 -8.58 3.93 9.90
CA LEU A 23 -8.13 2.99 8.88
C LEU A 23 -8.31 1.55 9.34
N ALA A 24 -7.93 1.28 10.59
CA ALA A 24 -8.10 -0.05 11.17
C ALA A 24 -9.57 -0.48 11.15
N GLU A 25 -10.46 0.41 11.52
CA GLU A 25 -11.90 0.12 11.52
C GLU A 25 -12.38 -0.19 10.10
N SER A 26 -11.93 0.59 9.12
CA SER A 26 -12.33 0.38 7.72
C SER A 26 -11.87 -0.98 7.18
N LEU A 27 -10.77 -1.49 7.70
CA LEU A 27 -10.19 -2.75 7.23
C LEU A 27 -10.56 -3.94 8.12
N GLY A 28 -11.22 -3.69 9.24
CA GLY A 28 -11.56 -4.77 10.18
C GLY A 28 -10.36 -5.32 10.93
N VAL A 29 -9.33 -4.49 11.16
CA VAL A 29 -8.14 -4.88 11.91
C VAL A 29 -7.98 -3.98 13.14
N THR A 30 -6.97 -4.25 13.95
CA THR A 30 -6.72 -3.44 15.14
C THR A 30 -5.89 -2.21 14.79
N PRO A 31 -6.02 -1.10 15.55
CA PRO A 31 -5.13 0.05 15.36
C PRO A 31 -3.66 -0.30 15.52
N GLY A 32 -3.36 -1.25 16.42
CA GLY A 32 -1.99 -1.72 16.61
C GLY A 32 -1.40 -2.37 15.37
N ALA A 33 -2.24 -3.05 14.57
CA ALA A 33 -1.79 -3.63 13.32
C ALA A 33 -1.37 -2.54 12.34
N VAL A 34 -2.19 -1.48 12.21
CA VAL A 34 -1.87 -0.36 11.33
C VAL A 34 -0.59 0.32 11.77
N TYR A 35 -0.44 0.54 13.08
CA TYR A 35 0.78 1.11 13.63
C TYR A 35 2.01 0.29 13.22
N LYS A 36 1.93 -1.03 13.39
CA LYS A 36 3.06 -1.91 13.05
C LYS A 36 3.41 -1.86 11.58
N TRP A 37 2.41 -1.80 10.71
CA TRP A 37 2.65 -1.69 9.27
C TRP A 37 3.41 -0.39 8.95
N GLU A 38 2.97 0.72 9.53
CA GLU A 38 3.59 2.03 9.26
C GLU A 38 4.97 2.15 9.89
N ALA A 39 5.22 1.42 10.97
CA ALA A 39 6.53 1.39 11.61
C ALA A 39 7.49 0.40 10.97
N GLY A 40 7.01 -0.38 10.00
CA GLY A 40 7.84 -1.40 9.35
C GLY A 40 8.09 -2.63 10.20
N LEU A 41 7.29 -2.83 11.25
CA LEU A 41 7.47 -3.96 12.17
C LEU A 41 6.75 -5.22 11.68
N SER A 42 5.74 -5.06 10.84
CA SER A 42 5.03 -6.18 10.23
C SER A 42 4.44 -5.71 8.92
N GLN A 43 3.90 -6.64 8.15
CA GLN A 43 3.28 -6.34 6.88
C GLN A 43 1.85 -6.85 6.88
N PRO A 44 0.93 -6.14 6.19
CA PRO A 44 -0.42 -6.64 6.04
C PRO A 44 -0.44 -7.88 5.14
N GLU A 45 -1.41 -8.74 5.37
CA GLU A 45 -1.64 -9.89 4.50
C GLU A 45 -2.03 -9.41 3.11
N LEU A 46 -1.85 -10.29 2.12
CA LEU A 46 -2.14 -9.95 0.73
C LEU A 46 -3.57 -9.44 0.55
N ALA A 47 -4.54 -10.07 1.17
CA ALA A 47 -5.92 -9.64 1.06
C ALA A 47 -6.11 -8.21 1.57
N ILE A 48 -5.41 -7.86 2.63
CA ILE A 48 -5.47 -6.50 3.20
C ILE A 48 -4.79 -5.50 2.26
N ILE A 49 -3.71 -5.92 1.62
CA ILE A 49 -3.03 -5.06 0.64
C ILE A 49 -3.99 -4.70 -0.50
N VAL A 50 -4.75 -5.67 -0.99
CA VAL A 50 -5.74 -5.42 -2.03
C VAL A 50 -6.83 -4.48 -1.53
N GLU A 51 -7.31 -4.69 -0.30
CA GLU A 51 -8.31 -3.82 0.29
C GLU A 51 -7.80 -2.39 0.48
N LEU A 52 -6.54 -2.23 0.88
CA LEU A 52 -5.93 -0.91 1.00
C LEU A 52 -5.87 -0.20 -0.35
N ALA A 53 -5.48 -0.89 -1.39
CA ALA A 53 -5.43 -0.32 -2.74
C ALA A 53 -6.81 0.12 -3.17
N ASP A 54 -7.81 -0.68 -2.89
CA ASP A 54 -9.19 -0.38 -3.23
C ASP A 54 -9.71 0.82 -2.42
N LEU A 55 -9.47 0.81 -1.12
CA LEU A 55 -9.90 1.88 -0.22
C LEU A 55 -9.30 3.23 -0.61
N PHE A 56 -8.03 3.23 -0.98
CA PHE A 56 -7.33 4.46 -1.37
C PHE A 56 -7.44 4.77 -2.85
N ASP A 57 -8.23 4.00 -3.59
CA ASP A 57 -8.43 4.18 -5.01
C ASP A 57 -7.11 4.26 -5.78
N THR A 58 -6.25 3.29 -5.54
CA THR A 58 -4.94 3.22 -6.16
C THR A 58 -4.64 1.77 -6.54
N SER A 59 -3.55 1.57 -7.27
CA SER A 59 -3.13 0.22 -7.64
C SER A 59 -2.25 -0.39 -6.54
N VAL A 60 -2.16 -1.71 -6.54
CA VAL A 60 -1.26 -2.42 -5.65
C VAL A 60 0.19 -2.00 -5.90
N ASP A 61 0.56 -1.78 -7.16
CA ASP A 61 1.90 -1.32 -7.52
C ASP A 61 2.25 0.00 -6.85
N VAL A 62 1.33 0.95 -6.89
CA VAL A 62 1.53 2.25 -6.25
C VAL A 62 1.61 2.09 -4.74
N LEU A 63 0.72 1.28 -4.18
CA LEU A 63 0.71 1.05 -2.73
C LEU A 63 2.02 0.45 -2.25
N LEU A 64 2.58 -0.50 -2.99
CA LEU A 64 3.85 -1.12 -2.64
C LEU A 64 5.03 -0.17 -2.84
N GLY A 65 4.84 0.91 -3.59
CA GLY A 65 5.92 1.82 -3.91
C GLY A 65 6.99 1.17 -4.75
N TYR A 66 6.61 0.17 -5.54
CA TYR A 66 7.54 -0.58 -6.36
C TYR A 66 7.94 0.23 -7.59
N GLU A 67 9.22 0.36 -7.82
CA GLU A 67 9.74 1.04 -8.99
C GLU A 67 10.56 0.11 -9.84
N VAL A 68 10.26 0.11 -11.14
CA VAL A 68 11.05 -0.62 -12.13
C VAL A 68 11.95 0.39 -12.83
N LYS A 69 13.25 0.20 -12.72
CA LYS A 69 14.20 1.16 -13.27
C LYS A 69 14.47 0.99 -14.75
N ASP A 70 14.09 -0.13 -15.32
CA ASP A 70 14.29 -0.34 -16.75
C ASP A 70 12.95 -0.23 -17.48
N ASN A 71 12.99 -0.33 -18.79
CA ASN A 71 11.82 -0.14 -19.64
C ASN A 71 11.15 -1.42 -20.05
N ARG A 72 11.41 -2.51 -19.34
CA ARG A 72 10.85 -3.78 -19.73
C ARG A 72 9.33 -3.79 -19.78
N ARG A 73 8.68 -3.09 -18.85
CA ARG A 73 7.23 -3.05 -18.82
C ARG A 73 6.67 -2.39 -20.07
N GLN A 74 7.27 -1.27 -20.46
CA GLN A 74 6.85 -0.57 -21.66
C GLN A 74 7.10 -1.41 -22.89
N THR A 75 8.27 -2.02 -22.96
CA THR A 75 8.60 -2.88 -24.07
C THR A 75 7.63 -4.03 -24.22
N THR A 76 7.26 -4.62 -23.11
CA THR A 76 6.28 -5.71 -23.12
C THR A 76 4.93 -5.23 -23.63
N ALA A 77 4.50 -4.07 -23.17
CA ALA A 77 3.23 -3.51 -23.59
C ALA A 77 3.23 -3.21 -25.09
N GLU A 78 4.33 -2.72 -25.58
CA GLU A 78 4.45 -2.37 -27.00
C GLU A 78 4.35 -3.58 -27.91
N ARG A 79 4.71 -4.74 -27.42
CA ARG A 79 4.64 -5.95 -28.23
C ARG A 79 3.25 -6.50 -28.38
N LEU A 80 2.34 -6.00 -27.63
CA LEU A 80 0.96 -6.40 -27.75
C LEU A 80 0.28 -5.67 -28.87
#